data_b5569f79207732af4f79ee733d6b9e15
#
_entry.id   b5569f79207732af4f79ee733d6b9e15
#
_cell.length_a   1.000
_cell.length_b   1.000
_cell.length_c   1.000
_cell.angle_alpha   90.00
_cell.angle_beta   90.00
_cell.angle_gamma   90.00
#
_symmetry.space_group_name_H-M   'P 1'
#
loop_
_entity.id
_entity.type
_entity.pdbx_description
1 polymer ?
#
loop_
_entity_poly.entity_id
_entity_poly.type
_entity_poly.pdbx_seq_one_letter_code
_entity_poly.pdbx_strand_id
1 'polypeptide(L)'
;MNELSGYVFSPLREGDVGVHRGSGNGLSPILLVSADENSPGSVERLEHEFALKSELDADWAARPIALTHHNGRMTLVLEDRGGAPLDRLLGRPLEVSHFLRIAIPLVGVLRRVHERGLIHRDVKPANILVDVAGGGVRLTGFGIASRLPRERQAPAPPQVIAGTLAYMAPEQTGRMNRSVDSRSDLYALGITFYEMLTGQLPFSAADPMEWVHCHIARQPMPPDEQVAGVPRALSATVMKLLAKTAEERYQTAAGVGADLRRCLAEWESHGRIELFPLGAHDVSDRLLIPEKLYGREREIERASCRERV
;
A
#
# COMPACT_ATOMS: atom_id res chain seq x y z
N MET A 1 -12.71 32.20 12.45
CA MET A 1 -12.73 32.60 11.01
C MET A 1 -12.66 31.31 10.21
N ASN A 2 -13.54 31.17 9.20
CA ASN A 2 -13.60 29.93 8.44
C ASN A 2 -12.39 29.89 7.48
N GLU A 3 -11.31 29.21 7.87
CA GLU A 3 -10.04 29.14 7.09
C GLU A 3 -10.22 28.56 5.67
N LEU A 4 -11.41 27.99 5.40
CA LEU A 4 -11.79 27.40 4.11
C LEU A 4 -12.71 28.30 3.27
N SER A 5 -12.97 29.55 3.73
CA SER A 5 -13.73 30.54 2.95
C SER A 5 -12.91 30.96 1.72
N GLY A 6 -13.49 30.83 0.55
CA GLY A 6 -12.81 31.16 -0.73
C GLY A 6 -12.39 29.93 -1.55
N TYR A 7 -12.52 28.73 -1.00
CA TYR A 7 -12.34 27.50 -1.77
C TYR A 7 -13.66 27.02 -2.39
N VAL A 8 -13.58 26.54 -3.62
CA VAL A 8 -14.62 25.75 -4.29
C VAL A 8 -14.17 24.30 -4.24
N PHE A 9 -15.05 23.43 -3.73
CA PHE A 9 -14.77 22.02 -3.53
C PHE A 9 -15.39 21.17 -4.63
N SER A 10 -14.59 20.23 -5.17
CA SER A 10 -15.05 19.20 -6.09
C SER A 10 -14.73 17.82 -5.53
N PRO A 11 -15.62 16.82 -5.69
CA PRO A 11 -15.35 15.49 -5.20
C PRO A 11 -14.18 14.86 -5.97
N LEU A 12 -13.17 14.42 -5.23
CA LEU A 12 -12.05 13.64 -5.76
C LEU A 12 -12.30 12.15 -5.60
N ARG A 13 -12.97 11.75 -4.49
CA ARG A 13 -13.41 10.38 -4.21
C ARG A 13 -14.70 10.44 -3.41
N GLU A 14 -15.68 9.63 -3.80
CA GLU A 14 -16.89 9.35 -3.05
C GLU A 14 -16.73 8.00 -2.32
N GLY A 15 -17.40 7.81 -1.19
CA GLY A 15 -17.34 6.59 -0.38
C GLY A 15 -17.26 6.90 1.12
N ASP A 16 -16.93 5.89 1.94
CA ASP A 16 -16.90 5.96 3.41
C ASP A 16 -16.03 7.09 3.96
N VAL A 17 -14.97 7.46 3.23
CA VAL A 17 -14.16 8.65 3.51
C VAL A 17 -14.16 9.52 2.26
N GLY A 18 -14.99 10.56 2.26
CA GLY A 18 -15.06 11.52 1.17
C GLY A 18 -13.77 12.36 1.08
N VAL A 19 -13.17 12.39 -0.10
CA VAL A 19 -12.02 13.27 -0.39
C VAL A 19 -12.46 14.32 -1.40
N HIS A 20 -12.28 15.59 -1.06
CA HIS A 20 -12.63 16.72 -1.92
C HIS A 20 -11.39 17.53 -2.23
N ARG A 21 -11.27 17.98 -3.46
CA ARG A 21 -10.25 18.94 -3.89
C ARG A 21 -10.79 20.36 -3.76
N GLY A 22 -10.09 21.20 -3.01
CA GLY A 22 -10.39 22.61 -2.88
C GLY A 22 -9.48 23.44 -3.78
N SER A 23 -10.08 24.32 -4.58
CA SER A 23 -9.38 25.30 -5.40
C SER A 23 -9.99 26.69 -5.19
N GLY A 24 -9.19 27.75 -5.32
CA GLY A 24 -9.63 29.14 -5.20
C GLY A 24 -8.67 30.10 -5.87
N ASN A 25 -9.15 31.27 -6.27
CA ASN A 25 -8.30 32.29 -6.91
C ASN A 25 -7.19 32.76 -5.96
N GLY A 26 -5.94 32.51 -6.35
CA GLY A 26 -4.76 32.92 -5.57
C GLY A 26 -4.51 32.05 -4.32
N LEU A 27 -5.27 30.99 -4.12
CA LEU A 27 -5.09 30.05 -3.01
C LEU A 27 -4.36 28.78 -3.48
N SER A 28 -3.49 28.26 -2.63
CA SER A 28 -2.84 26.96 -2.89
C SER A 28 -3.89 25.85 -2.85
N PRO A 29 -3.88 24.90 -3.80
CA PRO A 29 -4.83 23.79 -3.81
C PRO A 29 -4.69 22.92 -2.55
N ILE A 30 -5.82 22.40 -2.07
CA ILE A 30 -5.90 21.55 -0.87
C ILE A 30 -6.77 20.33 -1.13
N LEU A 31 -6.54 19.28 -0.32
CA LEU A 31 -7.47 18.16 -0.21
C LEU A 31 -8.16 18.22 1.16
N LEU A 32 -9.45 17.96 1.18
CA LEU A 32 -10.23 17.78 2.40
C LEU A 32 -10.59 16.31 2.55
N VAL A 33 -10.25 15.75 3.70
CA VAL A 33 -10.62 14.40 4.11
C VAL A 33 -11.51 14.52 5.34
N SER A 34 -12.80 14.25 5.19
CA SER A 34 -13.77 14.38 6.29
C SER A 34 -14.00 13.04 6.98
N ALA A 35 -14.11 13.09 8.31
CA ALA A 35 -14.48 11.92 9.09
C ALA A 35 -15.85 11.39 8.69
N ASP A 36 -15.98 10.07 8.62
CA ASP A 36 -17.27 9.41 8.46
C ASP A 36 -17.87 9.16 9.84
N GLU A 37 -19.05 9.72 10.07
CA GLU A 37 -19.79 9.59 11.33
C GLU A 37 -20.25 8.15 11.61
N ASN A 38 -20.40 7.34 10.55
CA ASN A 38 -20.82 5.95 10.64
C ASN A 38 -19.64 4.97 10.79
N SER A 39 -18.38 5.45 10.67
CA SER A 39 -17.19 4.62 10.76
C SER A 39 -16.48 4.84 12.09
N PRO A 40 -16.55 3.85 13.01
CA PRO A 40 -15.82 3.93 14.27
C PRO A 40 -14.32 4.19 14.04
N GLY A 41 -13.73 5.09 14.83
CA GLY A 41 -12.31 5.43 14.75
C GLY A 41 -11.93 6.31 13.55
N SER A 42 -12.90 6.89 12.82
CA SER A 42 -12.57 7.75 11.68
C SER A 42 -11.92 9.07 12.13
N VAL A 43 -12.36 9.65 13.23
CA VAL A 43 -11.77 10.86 13.81
C VAL A 43 -10.35 10.59 14.30
N GLU A 44 -10.16 9.51 15.03
CA GLU A 44 -8.85 9.10 15.56
C GLU A 44 -7.84 8.85 14.42
N ARG A 45 -8.30 8.34 13.28
CA ARG A 45 -7.45 8.20 12.08
C ARG A 45 -7.00 9.54 11.53
N LEU A 46 -7.88 10.55 11.47
CA LEU A 46 -7.50 11.88 11.00
C LEU A 46 -6.54 12.57 11.98
N GLU A 47 -6.77 12.42 13.28
CA GLU A 47 -5.88 12.93 14.32
C GLU A 47 -4.49 12.26 14.25
N HIS A 48 -4.47 10.95 14.05
CA HIS A 48 -3.23 10.20 13.88
C HIS A 48 -2.45 10.66 12.64
N GLU A 49 -3.11 10.80 11.49
CA GLU A 49 -2.48 11.30 10.27
C GLU A 49 -1.95 12.72 10.46
N PHE A 50 -2.72 13.58 11.12
CA PHE A 50 -2.26 14.95 11.45
C PHE A 50 -1.03 14.96 12.36
N ALA A 51 -0.95 14.06 13.34
CA ALA A 51 0.20 13.94 14.22
C ALA A 51 1.50 13.55 13.49
N LEU A 52 1.40 12.92 12.30
CA LEU A 52 2.54 12.59 11.46
C LEU A 52 3.01 13.74 10.56
N LYS A 53 2.42 14.93 10.66
CA LYS A 53 2.70 16.11 9.80
C LYS A 53 4.19 16.43 9.64
N SER A 54 4.98 16.30 10.69
CA SER A 54 6.42 16.59 10.66
C SER A 54 7.26 15.48 9.99
N GLU A 55 6.70 14.30 9.80
CA GLU A 55 7.38 13.13 9.22
C GLU A 55 7.05 12.97 7.74
N LEU A 56 5.92 13.56 7.30
CA LEU A 56 5.46 13.51 5.92
C LEU A 56 6.01 14.70 5.13
N ASP A 57 6.47 14.40 3.91
CA ASP A 57 7.02 15.38 2.99
C ASP A 57 6.14 15.47 1.74
N ALA A 58 5.85 16.69 1.31
CA ALA A 58 4.97 16.97 0.18
C ALA A 58 5.45 16.43 -1.17
N ASP A 59 6.71 16.03 -1.28
CA ASP A 59 7.24 15.43 -2.51
C ASP A 59 6.76 13.98 -2.72
N TRP A 60 6.34 13.29 -1.65
CA TRP A 60 5.92 11.90 -1.72
C TRP A 60 4.62 11.57 -0.95
N ALA A 61 4.10 12.53 -0.17
CA ALA A 61 2.83 12.40 0.53
C ALA A 61 1.97 13.65 0.38
N ALA A 62 0.64 13.51 0.45
CA ALA A 62 -0.24 14.63 0.71
C ALA A 62 -0.09 15.04 2.18
N ARG A 63 0.71 16.07 2.43
CA ARG A 63 1.12 16.45 3.78
C ARG A 63 -0.02 17.17 4.52
N PRO A 64 -0.32 16.79 5.79
CA PRO A 64 -1.30 17.50 6.60
C PRO A 64 -0.93 18.98 6.83
N ILE A 65 -1.91 19.85 6.65
CA ILE A 65 -1.79 21.29 6.90
C ILE A 65 -2.47 21.65 8.20
N ALA A 66 -3.76 21.26 8.33
CA ALA A 66 -4.61 21.58 9.47
C ALA A 66 -5.59 20.45 9.76
N LEU A 67 -6.08 20.41 10.99
CA LEU A 67 -7.21 19.61 11.41
C LEU A 67 -8.28 20.57 11.92
N THR A 68 -9.48 20.55 11.35
CA THR A 68 -10.53 21.54 11.59
C THR A 68 -11.92 20.93 11.49
N HIS A 69 -12.96 21.70 11.72
CA HIS A 69 -14.33 21.31 11.44
C HIS A 69 -14.82 21.97 10.15
N HIS A 70 -15.37 21.17 9.25
CA HIS A 70 -16.01 21.65 8.02
C HIS A 70 -17.37 20.96 7.88
N ASN A 71 -18.44 21.77 7.70
CA ASN A 71 -19.82 21.28 7.63
C ASN A 71 -20.21 20.37 8.81
N GLY A 72 -19.76 20.72 10.03
CA GLY A 72 -20.05 19.96 11.25
C GLY A 72 -19.17 18.72 11.46
N ARG A 73 -18.32 18.34 10.51
CA ARG A 73 -17.47 17.13 10.58
C ARG A 73 -15.99 17.49 10.83
N MET A 74 -15.32 16.66 11.62
CA MET A 74 -13.87 16.72 11.72
C MET A 74 -13.28 16.48 10.35
N THR A 75 -12.40 17.38 9.92
CA THR A 75 -11.84 17.39 8.57
C THR A 75 -10.34 17.66 8.61
N LEU A 76 -9.58 16.77 7.99
CA LEU A 76 -8.16 16.93 7.76
C LEU A 76 -7.94 17.67 6.43
N VAL A 77 -7.15 18.74 6.50
CA VAL A 77 -6.71 19.52 5.33
C VAL A 77 -5.31 19.07 4.96
N LEU A 78 -5.14 18.62 3.72
CA LEU A 78 -3.85 18.17 3.18
C LEU A 78 -3.40 19.13 2.05
N GLU A 79 -2.09 19.23 1.86
CA GLU A 79 -1.49 19.91 0.72
C GLU A 79 -1.79 19.13 -0.56
N ASP A 80 -2.34 19.80 -1.59
CA ASP A 80 -2.59 19.21 -2.89
C ASP A 80 -1.60 19.71 -3.93
N ARG A 81 -0.84 18.81 -4.50
CA ARG A 81 0.05 19.08 -5.65
C ARG A 81 -0.47 18.47 -6.95
N GLY A 82 -1.78 18.23 -7.03
CA GLY A 82 -2.43 17.66 -8.20
C GLY A 82 -2.37 16.14 -8.25
N GLY A 83 -2.70 15.59 -9.42
CA GLY A 83 -2.88 14.16 -9.65
C GLY A 83 -4.31 13.69 -9.36
N ALA A 84 -4.60 12.47 -9.74
CA ALA A 84 -5.86 11.79 -9.48
C ALA A 84 -5.61 10.46 -8.75
N PRO A 85 -6.58 9.95 -7.95
CA PRO A 85 -6.47 8.63 -7.37
C PRO A 85 -6.28 7.57 -8.44
N LEU A 86 -5.37 6.62 -8.18
CA LEU A 86 -5.01 5.56 -9.14
C LEU A 86 -6.21 4.68 -9.49
N ASP A 87 -7.16 4.49 -8.57
CA ASP A 87 -8.39 3.71 -8.81
C ASP A 87 -9.21 4.22 -10.00
N ARG A 88 -9.11 5.51 -10.35
CA ARG A 88 -9.75 6.07 -11.55
C ARG A 88 -9.14 5.59 -12.87
N LEU A 89 -7.95 5.06 -12.83
CA LEU A 89 -7.24 4.52 -14.01
C LEU A 89 -7.43 2.99 -14.15
N LEU A 90 -8.01 2.34 -13.16
CA LEU A 90 -8.19 0.89 -13.09
C LEU A 90 -9.52 0.44 -13.71
N GLY A 91 -9.82 -0.87 -13.63
CA GLY A 91 -10.98 -1.49 -14.25
C GLY A 91 -10.68 -2.10 -15.64
N ARG A 92 -9.49 -1.86 -16.16
CA ARG A 92 -8.91 -2.52 -17.33
C ARG A 92 -7.39 -2.64 -17.17
N PRO A 93 -6.75 -3.64 -17.81
CA PRO A 93 -5.29 -3.76 -17.78
C PRO A 93 -4.61 -2.49 -18.30
N LEU A 94 -3.59 -2.03 -17.58
CA LEU A 94 -2.73 -0.96 -18.05
C LEU A 94 -1.69 -1.49 -19.03
N GLU A 95 -1.36 -0.69 -20.05
CA GLU A 95 -0.21 -0.92 -20.90
C GLU A 95 1.08 -1.02 -20.08
N VAL A 96 1.99 -1.91 -20.48
CA VAL A 96 3.24 -2.20 -19.76
C VAL A 96 4.05 -0.93 -19.47
N SER A 97 4.19 -0.06 -20.48
CA SER A 97 4.89 1.22 -20.32
C SER A 97 4.21 2.14 -19.33
N HIS A 98 2.88 2.20 -19.34
CA HIS A 98 2.11 3.02 -18.40
C HIS A 98 2.19 2.46 -16.98
N PHE A 99 2.05 1.13 -16.82
CA PHE A 99 2.28 0.44 -15.57
C PHE A 99 3.65 0.80 -14.97
N LEU A 100 4.73 0.65 -15.71
CA LEU A 100 6.09 0.89 -15.23
C LEU A 100 6.33 2.35 -14.83
N ARG A 101 5.77 3.31 -15.59
CA ARG A 101 5.85 4.75 -15.29
C ARG A 101 5.13 5.14 -13.98
N ILE A 102 4.15 4.37 -13.53
CA ILE A 102 3.47 4.58 -12.25
C ILE A 102 4.16 3.74 -11.16
N ALA A 103 4.48 2.49 -11.44
CA ALA A 103 5.01 1.56 -10.45
C ALA A 103 6.38 1.98 -9.89
N ILE A 104 7.29 2.45 -10.75
CA ILE A 104 8.64 2.85 -10.33
C ILE A 104 8.61 4.05 -9.36
N PRO A 105 7.93 5.17 -9.67
CA PRO A 105 7.76 6.26 -8.71
C PRO A 105 7.06 5.82 -7.42
N LEU A 106 6.01 4.99 -7.49
CA LEU A 106 5.29 4.50 -6.32
C LEU A 106 6.20 3.70 -5.38
N VAL A 107 7.03 2.82 -5.93
CA VAL A 107 8.05 2.10 -5.15
C VAL A 107 9.06 3.07 -4.53
N GLY A 108 9.44 4.12 -5.25
CA GLY A 108 10.29 5.20 -4.74
C GLY A 108 9.67 5.94 -3.55
N VAL A 109 8.36 6.17 -3.59
CA VAL A 109 7.59 6.76 -2.48
C VAL A 109 7.58 5.82 -1.28
N LEU A 110 7.24 4.54 -1.45
CA LEU A 110 7.27 3.56 -0.35
C LEU A 110 8.65 3.41 0.28
N ARG A 111 9.71 3.45 -0.53
CA ARG A 111 11.08 3.45 -0.01
C ARG A 111 11.29 4.60 0.98
N ARG A 112 10.88 5.83 0.63
CA ARG A 112 11.01 7.01 1.51
C ARG A 112 10.19 6.88 2.78
N VAL A 113 8.98 6.31 2.72
CA VAL A 113 8.15 6.00 3.90
C VAL A 113 8.91 5.05 4.83
N HIS A 114 9.46 3.96 4.30
CA HIS A 114 10.18 2.95 5.08
C HIS A 114 11.52 3.47 5.63
N GLU A 115 12.24 4.33 4.90
CA GLU A 115 13.46 5.00 5.36
C GLU A 115 13.18 5.92 6.57
N ARG A 116 11.99 6.51 6.65
CA ARG A 116 11.52 7.28 7.82
C ARG A 116 11.09 6.39 9.00
N GLY A 117 11.15 5.08 8.86
CA GLY A 117 10.71 4.11 9.87
C GLY A 117 9.19 3.99 9.98
N LEU A 118 8.45 4.46 8.98
CA LEU A 118 7.00 4.35 8.91
C LEU A 118 6.60 3.10 8.12
N ILE A 119 5.46 2.52 8.49
CA ILE A 119 4.72 1.51 7.74
C ILE A 119 3.35 2.09 7.46
N HIS A 120 2.94 2.15 6.21
CA HIS A 120 1.69 2.80 5.79
C HIS A 120 0.44 2.01 6.20
N ARG A 121 0.45 0.69 6.00
CA ARG A 121 -0.57 -0.30 6.36
C ARG A 121 -1.88 -0.26 5.57
N ASP A 122 -2.10 0.76 4.72
CA ASP A 122 -3.29 0.89 3.86
C ASP A 122 -2.91 1.32 2.43
N VAL A 123 -1.86 0.70 1.86
CA VAL A 123 -1.47 0.92 0.47
C VAL A 123 -2.53 0.32 -0.45
N LYS A 124 -3.17 1.17 -1.25
CA LYS A 124 -4.22 0.79 -2.21
C LYS A 124 -4.41 1.88 -3.26
N PRO A 125 -5.01 1.60 -4.43
CA PRO A 125 -5.18 2.57 -5.50
C PRO A 125 -5.87 3.87 -5.06
N ALA A 126 -6.87 3.79 -4.20
CA ALA A 126 -7.59 4.95 -3.68
C ALA A 126 -6.72 5.91 -2.83
N ASN A 127 -5.60 5.43 -2.26
CA ASN A 127 -4.67 6.22 -1.46
C ASN A 127 -3.42 6.64 -2.24
N ILE A 128 -3.37 6.38 -3.55
CA ILE A 128 -2.24 6.70 -4.43
C ILE A 128 -2.68 7.79 -5.39
N LEU A 129 -2.10 8.98 -5.29
CA LEU A 129 -2.32 10.08 -6.22
C LEU A 129 -1.29 10.01 -7.34
N VAL A 130 -1.75 9.94 -8.58
CA VAL A 130 -0.91 9.88 -9.78
C VAL A 130 -1.10 11.14 -10.61
N ASP A 131 -0.02 11.86 -10.84
CA ASP A 131 0.05 12.91 -11.82
C ASP A 131 0.56 12.33 -13.15
N VAL A 132 -0.37 11.98 -14.03
CA VAL A 132 -0.06 11.35 -15.31
C VAL A 132 0.79 12.28 -16.21
N ALA A 133 0.60 13.59 -16.12
CA ALA A 133 1.30 14.56 -16.95
C ALA A 133 2.72 14.85 -16.43
N GLY A 134 2.86 15.02 -15.10
CA GLY A 134 4.13 15.32 -14.45
C GLY A 134 4.92 14.09 -14.00
N GLY A 135 4.37 12.88 -14.10
CA GLY A 135 5.01 11.64 -13.66
C GLY A 135 5.16 11.50 -12.15
N GLY A 136 4.51 12.36 -11.35
CA GLY A 136 4.57 12.35 -9.89
C GLY A 136 3.62 11.33 -9.28
N VAL A 137 4.07 10.66 -8.20
CA VAL A 137 3.21 9.80 -7.39
C VAL A 137 3.33 10.22 -5.93
N ARG A 138 2.21 10.29 -5.21
CA ARG A 138 2.14 10.60 -3.78
C ARG A 138 1.17 9.69 -3.06
N LEU A 139 1.43 9.44 -1.78
CA LEU A 139 0.54 8.68 -0.91
C LEU A 139 -0.33 9.61 -0.04
N THR A 140 -1.53 9.16 0.26
CA THR A 140 -2.47 9.71 1.24
C THR A 140 -2.93 8.60 2.18
N GLY A 141 -3.66 8.94 3.24
CA GLY A 141 -4.30 7.93 4.09
C GLY A 141 -3.36 7.29 5.10
N PHE A 142 -2.52 8.08 5.76
CA PHE A 142 -1.64 7.63 6.84
C PHE A 142 -2.35 7.43 8.18
N GLY A 143 -3.67 7.42 8.20
CA GLY A 143 -4.48 7.35 9.42
C GLY A 143 -4.31 6.07 10.25
N ILE A 144 -3.74 5.00 9.68
CA ILE A 144 -3.39 3.77 10.42
C ILE A 144 -1.91 3.42 10.29
N ALA A 145 -1.09 4.35 9.82
CA ALA A 145 0.35 4.14 9.72
C ALA A 145 0.95 3.84 11.09
N SER A 146 1.97 3.02 11.13
CA SER A 146 2.68 2.69 12.36
C SER A 146 4.18 2.91 12.20
N ARG A 147 4.87 3.08 13.33
CA ARG A 147 6.33 3.12 13.35
C ARG A 147 6.88 1.72 13.50
N LEU A 148 7.98 1.45 12.81
CA LEU A 148 8.77 0.24 13.07
C LEU A 148 9.23 0.28 14.53
N PRO A 149 8.95 -0.75 15.34
CA PRO A 149 9.43 -0.80 16.71
C PRO A 149 10.97 -0.71 16.72
N ARG A 150 11.53 0.16 17.55
CA ARG A 150 12.97 0.22 17.78
C ARG A 150 13.48 -1.01 18.52
N GLU A 151 12.61 -1.63 19.33
CA GLU A 151 12.83 -2.89 20.01
C GLU A 151 11.63 -3.80 19.75
N ARG A 152 11.86 -5.11 19.61
CA ARG A 152 10.79 -6.09 19.40
C ARG A 152 9.92 -6.15 20.66
N GLN A 153 8.73 -5.59 20.58
CA GLN A 153 7.65 -6.01 21.46
C GLN A 153 7.11 -7.35 20.94
N ALA A 154 6.75 -8.24 21.86
CA ALA A 154 6.10 -9.50 21.49
C ALA A 154 4.91 -9.19 20.56
N PRO A 155 4.72 -9.95 19.46
CA PRO A 155 3.63 -9.71 18.54
C PRO A 155 2.31 -9.85 19.30
N ALA A 156 1.63 -8.74 19.51
CA ALA A 156 0.24 -8.75 19.94
C ALA A 156 -0.63 -8.78 18.68
N PRO A 157 -1.52 -9.77 18.54
CA PRO A 157 -2.47 -9.76 17.43
C PRO A 157 -3.25 -8.44 17.49
N PRO A 158 -3.46 -7.76 16.35
CA PRO A 158 -4.26 -6.55 16.34
C PRO A 158 -5.67 -6.89 16.86
N GLN A 159 -6.11 -6.18 17.88
CA GLN A 159 -7.45 -6.37 18.48
C GLN A 159 -8.57 -5.98 17.50
N VAL A 160 -8.23 -5.17 16.49
CA VAL A 160 -9.13 -4.71 15.42
C VAL A 160 -8.42 -4.85 14.09
N ILE A 161 -9.11 -5.45 13.11
CA ILE A 161 -8.65 -5.48 11.72
C ILE A 161 -8.76 -4.06 11.18
N ALA A 162 -7.62 -3.40 10.95
CA ALA A 162 -7.56 -2.06 10.40
C ALA A 162 -6.98 -2.09 8.98
N GLY A 163 -7.60 -1.37 8.06
CA GLY A 163 -7.22 -1.29 6.65
C GLY A 163 -8.31 -1.85 5.72
N THR A 164 -8.04 -1.81 4.44
CA THR A 164 -8.97 -2.30 3.40
C THR A 164 -8.72 -3.77 3.14
N LEU A 165 -9.67 -4.63 3.49
CA LEU A 165 -9.54 -6.09 3.45
C LEU A 165 -8.96 -6.62 2.13
N ALA A 166 -9.39 -6.07 0.99
CA ALA A 166 -8.92 -6.53 -0.33
C ALA A 166 -7.41 -6.38 -0.58
N TYR A 167 -6.72 -5.47 0.14
CA TYR A 167 -5.28 -5.18 -0.01
C TYR A 167 -4.45 -5.59 1.20
N MET A 168 -5.08 -6.16 2.21
CA MET A 168 -4.46 -6.45 3.50
C MET A 168 -3.43 -7.56 3.40
N ALA A 169 -2.27 -7.36 4.03
CA ALA A 169 -1.27 -8.42 4.13
C ALA A 169 -1.71 -9.52 5.11
N PRO A 170 -1.30 -10.78 4.89
CA PRO A 170 -1.66 -11.91 5.75
C PRO A 170 -1.41 -11.64 7.25
N GLU A 171 -0.28 -11.06 7.61
CA GLU A 171 0.10 -10.73 8.98
C GLU A 171 -0.74 -9.61 9.61
N GLN A 172 -1.37 -8.73 8.81
CA GLN A 172 -2.27 -7.69 9.30
C GLN A 172 -3.63 -8.24 9.75
N THR A 173 -3.98 -9.45 9.35
CA THR A 173 -5.27 -10.08 9.69
C THR A 173 -5.38 -10.45 11.16
N GLY A 174 -4.28 -10.41 11.92
CA GLY A 174 -4.24 -10.85 13.33
C GLY A 174 -4.37 -12.38 13.52
N ARG A 175 -4.44 -13.15 12.43
CA ARG A 175 -4.56 -14.63 12.46
C ARG A 175 -3.22 -15.34 12.32
N MET A 176 -2.16 -14.60 12.04
CA MET A 176 -0.80 -15.11 12.00
C MET A 176 -0.05 -14.55 13.22
N ASN A 177 0.74 -15.40 13.89
CA ASN A 177 1.60 -14.96 14.99
C ASN A 177 2.87 -14.30 14.42
N ARG A 178 2.68 -13.17 13.74
CA ARG A 178 3.73 -12.40 13.06
C ARG A 178 3.51 -10.92 13.23
N SER A 179 4.62 -10.19 13.34
CA SER A 179 4.62 -8.72 13.41
C SER A 179 4.31 -8.12 12.05
N VAL A 180 3.62 -6.99 12.05
CA VAL A 180 3.44 -6.12 10.87
C VAL A 180 4.71 -5.29 10.71
N ASP A 181 5.34 -5.37 9.53
CA ASP A 181 6.52 -4.58 9.17
C ASP A 181 6.40 -3.98 7.75
N SER A 182 7.48 -3.39 7.22
CA SER A 182 7.49 -2.77 5.90
C SER A 182 7.11 -3.73 4.76
N ARG A 183 7.29 -5.04 4.94
CA ARG A 183 6.93 -6.06 3.95
C ARG A 183 5.42 -6.25 3.82
N SER A 184 4.64 -5.79 4.81
CA SER A 184 3.18 -5.72 4.70
C SER A 184 2.73 -4.72 3.64
N ASP A 185 3.40 -3.55 3.57
CA ASP A 185 3.16 -2.58 2.50
C ASP A 185 3.58 -3.13 1.13
N LEU A 186 4.63 -3.95 1.07
CA LEU A 186 5.06 -4.59 -0.18
C LEU A 186 4.05 -5.63 -0.68
N TYR A 187 3.37 -6.33 0.22
CA TYR A 187 2.26 -7.21 -0.17
C TYR A 187 1.08 -6.41 -0.74
N ALA A 188 0.66 -5.35 -0.05
CA ALA A 188 -0.40 -4.46 -0.52
C ALA A 188 -0.07 -3.78 -1.87
N LEU A 189 1.21 -3.44 -2.08
CA LEU A 189 1.75 -3.00 -3.36
C LEU A 189 1.60 -4.09 -4.42
N GLY A 190 1.85 -5.35 -4.07
CA GLY A 190 1.66 -6.51 -4.96
C GLY A 190 0.21 -6.67 -5.42
N ILE A 191 -0.77 -6.51 -4.51
CA ILE A 191 -2.20 -6.47 -4.87
C ILE A 191 -2.50 -5.31 -5.83
N THR A 192 -1.97 -4.12 -5.53
CA THR A 192 -2.14 -2.93 -6.38
C THR A 192 -1.55 -3.15 -7.78
N PHE A 193 -0.36 -3.73 -7.87
CA PHE A 193 0.28 -4.03 -9.15
C PHE A 193 -0.46 -5.11 -9.94
N TYR A 194 -0.98 -6.12 -9.24
CA TYR A 194 -1.83 -7.13 -9.84
C TYR A 194 -3.05 -6.47 -10.51
N GLU A 195 -3.76 -5.62 -9.77
CA GLU A 195 -4.93 -4.91 -10.28
C GLU A 195 -4.58 -3.96 -11.45
N MET A 196 -3.44 -3.28 -11.40
CA MET A 196 -2.96 -2.46 -12.52
C MET A 196 -2.71 -3.28 -13.79
N LEU A 197 -2.14 -4.48 -13.69
CA LEU A 197 -1.81 -5.33 -14.82
C LEU A 197 -2.99 -6.12 -15.35
N THR A 198 -3.97 -6.45 -14.51
CA THR A 198 -5.09 -7.32 -14.89
C THR A 198 -6.44 -6.59 -14.98
N GLY A 199 -6.55 -5.39 -14.41
CA GLY A 199 -7.81 -4.67 -14.26
C GLY A 199 -8.72 -5.23 -13.17
N GLN A 200 -8.28 -6.24 -12.41
CA GLN A 200 -9.07 -6.93 -11.39
C GLN A 200 -8.21 -7.26 -10.16
N LEU A 201 -8.85 -7.42 -9.02
CA LEU A 201 -8.20 -7.93 -7.82
C LEU A 201 -7.81 -9.41 -7.98
N PRO A 202 -6.73 -9.88 -7.32
CA PRO A 202 -6.31 -11.29 -7.37
C PRO A 202 -7.29 -12.24 -6.69
N PHE A 203 -8.15 -11.70 -5.81
CA PHE A 203 -9.15 -12.46 -5.07
C PHE A 203 -10.49 -11.74 -5.10
N SER A 204 -11.56 -12.51 -4.94
CA SER A 204 -12.91 -12.05 -4.68
C SER A 204 -13.45 -12.85 -3.50
N ALA A 205 -14.11 -12.18 -2.57
CA ALA A 205 -14.67 -12.78 -1.38
C ALA A 205 -16.02 -12.12 -1.02
N ALA A 206 -16.93 -12.91 -0.48
CA ALA A 206 -18.26 -12.48 -0.12
C ALA A 206 -18.35 -11.86 1.29
N ASP A 207 -17.43 -12.26 2.18
CA ASP A 207 -17.41 -11.81 3.57
C ASP A 207 -15.98 -11.55 4.09
N PRO A 208 -15.83 -10.87 5.24
CA PRO A 208 -14.51 -10.55 5.80
C PRO A 208 -13.63 -11.77 6.11
N MET A 209 -14.23 -12.90 6.52
CA MET A 209 -13.47 -14.11 6.85
C MET A 209 -12.94 -14.80 5.62
N GLU A 210 -13.68 -14.78 4.53
CA GLU A 210 -13.24 -15.28 3.24
C GLU A 210 -12.07 -14.43 2.69
N TRP A 211 -12.10 -13.09 2.86
CA TRP A 211 -10.94 -12.23 2.54
C TRP A 211 -9.71 -12.63 3.33
N VAL A 212 -9.84 -12.84 4.64
CA VAL A 212 -8.74 -13.31 5.49
C VAL A 212 -8.17 -14.64 4.97
N HIS A 213 -9.05 -15.60 4.64
CA HIS A 213 -8.62 -16.89 4.08
C HIS A 213 -7.89 -16.72 2.72
N CYS A 214 -8.40 -15.87 1.83
CA CYS A 214 -7.76 -15.57 0.55
C CYS A 214 -6.32 -15.08 0.75
N HIS A 215 -6.11 -14.13 1.66
CA HIS A 215 -4.78 -13.56 1.91
C HIS A 215 -3.83 -14.55 2.58
N ILE A 216 -4.31 -15.40 3.49
CA ILE A 216 -3.47 -16.36 4.21
C ILE A 216 -3.11 -17.58 3.36
N ALA A 217 -4.08 -18.16 2.64
CA ALA A 217 -3.96 -19.50 2.06
C ALA A 217 -4.09 -19.60 0.55
N ARG A 218 -4.93 -18.75 -0.09
CA ARG A 218 -5.23 -18.89 -1.50
C ARG A 218 -4.11 -18.32 -2.37
N GLN A 219 -3.62 -19.09 -3.33
CA GLN A 219 -2.68 -18.58 -4.33
C GLN A 219 -3.44 -17.84 -5.44
N PRO A 220 -3.01 -16.63 -5.82
CA PRO A 220 -3.59 -15.94 -6.96
C PRO A 220 -3.12 -16.58 -8.28
N MET A 221 -3.93 -16.44 -9.33
CA MET A 221 -3.50 -16.75 -10.68
C MET A 221 -2.42 -15.76 -11.11
N PRO A 222 -1.31 -16.17 -11.74
CA PRO A 222 -0.30 -15.25 -12.24
C PRO A 222 -0.89 -14.25 -13.27
N PRO A 223 -0.50 -12.96 -13.22
CA PRO A 223 -0.99 -11.96 -14.16
C PRO A 223 -0.80 -12.31 -15.65
N ASP A 224 0.29 -12.96 -16.03
CA ASP A 224 0.57 -13.38 -17.41
C ASP A 224 -0.29 -14.57 -17.87
N GLU A 225 -0.86 -15.33 -16.95
CA GLU A 225 -1.85 -16.37 -17.26
C GLU A 225 -3.26 -15.79 -17.39
N GLN A 226 -3.54 -14.66 -16.71
CA GLN A 226 -4.86 -14.01 -16.74
C GLN A 226 -5.02 -13.05 -17.92
N VAL A 227 -3.95 -12.31 -18.27
CA VAL A 227 -3.96 -11.30 -19.33
C VAL A 227 -2.83 -11.53 -20.31
N ALA A 228 -3.20 -11.83 -21.55
CA ALA A 228 -2.23 -11.98 -22.63
C ALA A 228 -1.44 -10.67 -22.83
N GLY A 229 -0.12 -10.80 -23.02
CA GLY A 229 0.76 -9.67 -23.25
C GLY A 229 1.41 -9.09 -21.98
N VAL A 230 1.03 -9.54 -20.80
CA VAL A 230 1.79 -9.22 -19.57
C VAL A 230 3.12 -9.98 -19.60
N PRO A 231 4.27 -9.27 -19.52
CA PRO A 231 5.58 -9.94 -19.50
C PRO A 231 5.75 -10.83 -18.27
N ARG A 232 6.29 -12.03 -18.47
CA ARG A 232 6.51 -13.01 -17.40
C ARG A 232 7.35 -12.46 -16.24
N ALA A 233 8.33 -11.61 -16.51
CA ALA A 233 9.17 -11.01 -15.48
C ALA A 233 8.36 -10.07 -14.57
N LEU A 234 7.41 -9.29 -15.12
CA LEU A 234 6.50 -8.46 -14.33
C LEU A 234 5.51 -9.31 -13.53
N SER A 235 4.94 -10.34 -14.14
CA SER A 235 4.09 -11.31 -13.46
C SER A 235 4.82 -11.95 -12.26
N ALA A 236 6.04 -12.44 -12.48
CA ALA A 236 6.87 -13.02 -11.43
C ALA A 236 7.21 -12.02 -10.30
N THR A 237 7.45 -10.73 -10.64
CA THR A 237 7.67 -9.66 -9.66
C THR A 237 6.42 -9.50 -8.77
N VAL A 238 5.23 -9.45 -9.37
CA VAL A 238 3.96 -9.35 -8.62
C VAL A 238 3.76 -10.60 -7.76
N MET A 239 3.97 -11.79 -8.29
CA MET A 239 3.80 -13.05 -7.55
C MET A 239 4.77 -13.15 -6.37
N LYS A 240 6.01 -12.64 -6.51
CA LYS A 240 6.97 -12.54 -5.40
C LYS A 240 6.49 -11.57 -4.31
N LEU A 241 5.90 -10.43 -4.66
CA LEU A 241 5.29 -9.51 -3.69
C LEU A 241 4.12 -10.17 -2.95
N LEU A 242 3.34 -11.01 -3.62
CA LEU A 242 2.16 -11.71 -3.09
C LEU A 242 2.48 -13.02 -2.34
N ALA A 243 3.75 -13.35 -2.14
CA ALA A 243 4.13 -14.50 -1.33
C ALA A 243 3.51 -14.40 0.08
N LYS A 244 2.98 -15.52 0.58
CA LYS A 244 2.26 -15.54 1.87
C LYS A 244 3.19 -15.29 3.05
N THR A 245 4.39 -15.81 2.97
CA THR A 245 5.45 -15.65 3.95
C THR A 245 6.26 -14.38 3.64
N ALA A 246 6.36 -13.47 4.60
CA ALA A 246 7.05 -12.20 4.40
C ALA A 246 8.53 -12.36 4.01
N GLU A 247 9.18 -13.44 4.46
CA GLU A 247 10.57 -13.79 4.13
C GLU A 247 10.75 -14.21 2.65
N GLU A 248 9.70 -14.65 1.99
CA GLU A 248 9.70 -15.03 0.56
C GLU A 248 9.44 -13.84 -0.36
N ARG A 249 8.95 -12.73 0.19
CA ARG A 249 8.73 -11.48 -0.56
C ARG A 249 10.06 -10.77 -0.82
N TYR A 250 9.98 -9.67 -1.57
CA TYR A 250 11.03 -8.66 -1.48
C TYR A 250 11.16 -8.17 -0.03
N GLN A 251 12.40 -7.93 0.39
CA GLN A 251 12.67 -7.45 1.75
C GLN A 251 12.66 -5.92 1.83
N THR A 252 12.85 -5.25 0.69
CA THR A 252 12.90 -3.79 0.60
C THR A 252 12.16 -3.26 -0.62
N ALA A 253 11.62 -2.06 -0.53
CA ALA A 253 11.10 -1.34 -1.68
C ALA A 253 12.22 -1.03 -2.70
N ALA A 254 13.47 -0.87 -2.26
CA ALA A 254 14.62 -0.64 -3.13
C ALA A 254 14.87 -1.83 -4.07
N GLY A 255 14.76 -3.06 -3.56
CA GLY A 255 14.88 -4.30 -4.35
C GLY A 255 13.82 -4.39 -5.44
N VAL A 256 12.54 -4.12 -5.10
CA VAL A 256 11.45 -4.03 -6.09
C VAL A 256 11.76 -2.99 -7.16
N GLY A 257 12.20 -1.80 -6.74
CA GLY A 257 12.52 -0.71 -7.65
C GLY A 257 13.70 -1.00 -8.59
N ALA A 258 14.67 -1.79 -8.16
CA ALA A 258 15.79 -2.22 -9.00
C ALA A 258 15.29 -3.13 -10.15
N ASP A 259 14.46 -4.13 -9.82
CA ASP A 259 13.92 -5.06 -10.81
C ASP A 259 12.96 -4.35 -11.78
N LEU A 260 12.08 -3.44 -11.31
CA LEU A 260 11.19 -2.67 -12.19
C LEU A 260 11.96 -1.72 -13.13
N ARG A 261 13.03 -1.07 -12.68
CA ARG A 261 13.87 -0.24 -13.56
C ARG A 261 14.57 -1.07 -14.64
N ARG A 262 15.02 -2.28 -14.31
CA ARG A 262 15.52 -3.22 -15.30
C ARG A 262 14.44 -3.58 -16.33
N CYS A 263 13.23 -3.91 -15.86
CA CYS A 263 12.10 -4.18 -16.75
C CYS A 263 11.81 -3.01 -17.70
N LEU A 264 11.85 -1.76 -17.18
CA LEU A 264 11.64 -0.58 -18.01
C LEU A 264 12.72 -0.42 -19.08
N ALA A 265 13.99 -0.56 -18.70
CA ALA A 265 15.12 -0.45 -19.65
C ALA A 265 15.05 -1.50 -20.77
N GLU A 266 14.72 -2.76 -20.43
CA GLU A 266 14.55 -3.82 -21.43
C GLU A 266 13.32 -3.56 -22.32
N TRP A 267 12.21 -3.10 -21.73
CA TRP A 267 11.00 -2.77 -22.49
C TRP A 267 11.21 -1.61 -23.47
N GLU A 268 11.87 -0.53 -23.04
CA GLU A 268 12.16 0.62 -23.89
C GLU A 268 13.16 0.28 -25.02
N SER A 269 14.10 -0.62 -24.76
CA SER A 269 15.14 -0.98 -25.72
C SER A 269 14.67 -2.02 -26.75
N HIS A 270 13.85 -2.99 -26.32
CA HIS A 270 13.55 -4.19 -27.11
C HIS A 270 12.05 -4.48 -27.29
N GLY A 271 11.16 -3.75 -26.60
CA GLY A 271 9.71 -4.04 -26.57
C GLY A 271 9.37 -5.38 -25.90
N ARG A 272 10.31 -5.98 -25.19
CA ARG A 272 10.13 -7.25 -24.46
C ARG A 272 10.98 -7.23 -23.19
N ILE A 273 10.57 -8.02 -22.20
CA ILE A 273 11.30 -8.20 -20.93
C ILE A 273 11.62 -9.68 -20.80
N GLU A 274 12.89 -10.01 -20.68
CA GLU A 274 13.33 -11.38 -20.46
C GLU A 274 13.23 -11.77 -18.98
N LEU A 275 13.14 -13.07 -18.70
CA LEU A 275 13.16 -13.56 -17.33
C LEU A 275 14.57 -13.39 -16.77
N PHE A 276 14.65 -12.94 -15.52
CA PHE A 276 15.89 -12.76 -14.77
C PHE A 276 15.71 -13.15 -13.30
N PRO A 277 16.76 -13.43 -12.56
CA PRO A 277 16.69 -13.66 -11.12
C PRO A 277 16.19 -12.42 -10.38
N LEU A 278 15.00 -12.52 -9.74
CA LEU A 278 14.39 -11.42 -9.03
C LEU A 278 15.03 -11.19 -7.66
N GLY A 279 15.18 -9.92 -7.27
CA GLY A 279 15.69 -9.53 -5.97
C GLY A 279 17.23 -9.64 -5.85
N ALA A 280 17.96 -9.66 -6.95
CA ALA A 280 19.44 -9.70 -6.92
C ALA A 280 20.04 -8.49 -6.16
N HIS A 281 19.32 -7.37 -6.12
CA HIS A 281 19.71 -6.15 -5.41
C HIS A 281 18.84 -5.87 -4.18
N ASP A 282 18.10 -6.87 -3.70
CA ASP A 282 17.21 -6.74 -2.54
C ASP A 282 17.97 -7.03 -1.24
N VAL A 283 18.84 -6.10 -0.86
CA VAL A 283 19.62 -6.19 0.37
C VAL A 283 18.99 -5.32 1.44
N SER A 284 18.60 -5.92 2.56
CA SER A 284 18.11 -5.17 3.72
C SER A 284 19.27 -4.55 4.49
N ASP A 285 19.26 -3.22 4.66
CA ASP A 285 20.21 -2.52 5.53
C ASP A 285 19.95 -2.78 7.04
N ARG A 286 18.87 -3.49 7.35
CA ARG A 286 18.47 -3.82 8.72
C ARG A 286 18.63 -5.31 8.97
N LEU A 287 19.15 -5.67 10.14
CA LEU A 287 19.18 -7.05 10.60
C LEU A 287 17.76 -7.52 10.87
N LEU A 288 17.14 -8.17 9.89
CA LEU A 288 15.86 -8.87 10.06
C LEU A 288 16.18 -10.25 10.63
N ILE A 289 15.94 -10.45 11.93
CA ILE A 289 16.04 -11.78 12.53
C ILE A 289 14.78 -12.55 12.08
N PRO A 290 14.91 -13.68 11.35
CA PRO A 290 13.77 -14.48 10.94
C PRO A 290 12.94 -14.92 12.14
N GLU A 291 11.62 -14.73 12.08
CA GLU A 291 10.70 -15.23 13.12
C GLU A 291 10.44 -16.74 12.99
N LYS A 292 10.94 -17.35 11.93
CA LYS A 292 10.87 -18.79 11.71
C LYS A 292 11.87 -19.50 12.63
N LEU A 293 11.38 -20.41 13.45
CA LEU A 293 12.22 -21.28 14.31
C LEU A 293 12.92 -22.32 13.43
N TYR A 294 14.19 -22.07 13.06
CA TYR A 294 14.99 -23.05 12.35
C TYR A 294 15.53 -24.12 13.30
N GLY A 295 15.48 -25.39 12.86
CA GLY A 295 16.05 -26.50 13.60
C GLY A 295 15.18 -27.09 14.71
N ARG A 296 13.94 -26.66 14.84
CA ARG A 296 12.96 -27.20 15.82
C ARG A 296 11.71 -27.78 15.17
N GLU A 297 11.76 -28.16 13.91
CA GLU A 297 10.61 -28.69 13.16
C GLU A 297 9.98 -29.89 13.87
N ARG A 298 10.80 -30.80 14.44
CA ARG A 298 10.34 -31.98 15.20
C ARG A 298 9.67 -31.63 16.53
N GLU A 299 10.04 -30.52 17.17
CA GLU A 299 9.45 -30.10 18.45
C GLU A 299 8.10 -29.40 18.19
N ILE A 300 7.99 -28.66 17.09
CA ILE A 300 6.75 -27.98 16.64
C ILE A 300 5.70 -29.02 16.25
N GLU A 301 6.06 -30.06 15.49
CA GLU A 301 5.17 -31.19 15.17
C GLU A 301 4.65 -31.90 16.41
N ARG A 302 5.50 -32.12 17.44
CA ARG A 302 5.10 -32.73 18.71
C ARG A 302 4.16 -31.83 19.53
N ALA A 303 4.31 -30.51 19.49
CA ALA A 303 3.42 -29.59 20.18
C ALA A 303 2.04 -29.53 19.50
N SER A 304 1.99 -29.46 18.16
CA SER A 304 0.72 -29.44 17.40
C SER A 304 -0.05 -30.77 17.49
N CYS A 305 0.63 -31.91 17.72
CA CYS A 305 -0.04 -33.20 18.00
C CYS A 305 -0.64 -33.31 19.40
N ARG A 306 -0.13 -32.53 20.39
CA ARG A 306 -0.68 -32.55 21.76
C ARG A 306 -1.94 -31.69 21.95
N GLU A 307 -2.20 -30.73 21.07
CA GLU A 307 -3.43 -29.93 21.10
C GLU A 307 -4.63 -30.57 20.38
N ARG A 308 -4.47 -31.79 19.83
CA ARG A 308 -5.52 -32.54 19.12
C ARG A 308 -6.04 -33.77 19.90
N VAL A 309 -5.80 -33.84 21.21
CA VAL A 309 -6.34 -34.90 22.08
C VAL A 309 -7.26 -34.28 23.12
#